data_cc07101aa76c5c0d2816c80c64503a2f
#
_entry.id   cc07101aa76c5c0d2816c80c64503a2f
#
_cell.length_a   1.000
_cell.length_b   1.000
_cell.length_c   1.000
_cell.angle_alpha   90.00
_cell.angle_beta   90.00
_cell.angle_gamma   90.00
#
_symmetry.space_group_name_H-M   'P 1'
#
loop_
_entity.id
_entity.type
_entity.pdbx_description
1 polymer ?
#
loop_
_entity_poly.entity_id
_entity_poly.type
_entity_poly.pdbx_seq_one_letter_code
_entity_poly.pdbx_strand_id
1 'polypeptide(L)'
;MGVAISGWELVRAVSLYSKPGKEVLGTGSGTAADRILANLLKQGGKKADEICRVLRNSNIAVIREMGERIIEKYFKKISQGIPVFTVTPSRSLIELTICANYAFVTLAKEGHSNPVSMNYLEKIAMPHLFAIYGAMLAEVDFITMGAGIVLQIPAVFNAYLNGTEAIYKIPVIGSEDYTMRFDPEAFFVKKIKLNKKPGFLPIVASNTLAKMLAKKLPGEIYGFVVEEDTAGGHNAPPRDKVTKIYDERDRVNYQELSELGLPFWIGGSYASPDGLKRAIELGAKGIQVGSIFALSEDSGMDPEIRRKIRKLGFNGELKVITDMRASPTGFPFKVANIPGTVSEHIIYEERQRVCDQSALVSLYKRPDGSIGYRCASEPVDDYVRKGGKIEDADGRKCICNGLLMLAGLQQVDNVGEPMIVTLGDDTKFLQSLMENQDSVYGAENALDYLFGGACITYEK
;
A
#
# COMPACT_ATOMS: atom_id res chain seq x y z
N MET A 1 1.56 1.59 4.72
CA MET A 1 1.53 0.13 4.47
C MET A 1 2.34 -0.14 3.21
N GLY A 2 3.38 -0.97 3.33
CA GLY A 2 4.34 -1.21 2.23
C GLY A 2 3.81 -2.24 1.23
N VAL A 3 3.95 -1.96 -0.07
CA VAL A 3 3.64 -2.89 -1.17
C VAL A 3 4.43 -4.18 -0.96
N ALA A 4 3.76 -5.32 -0.98
CA ALA A 4 4.29 -6.66 -0.69
C ALA A 4 4.89 -6.87 0.73
N ILE A 5 5.17 -5.80 1.47
CA ILE A 5 5.74 -5.86 2.83
C ILE A 5 4.65 -6.15 3.85
N SER A 6 3.51 -5.45 3.76
CA SER A 6 2.33 -5.73 4.59
C SER A 6 1.48 -6.81 3.91
N GLY A 7 2.01 -8.03 3.82
CA GLY A 7 1.33 -9.22 3.30
C GLY A 7 0.35 -9.82 4.31
N TRP A 8 -0.42 -10.84 3.88
CA TRP A 8 -1.42 -11.49 4.75
C TRP A 8 -0.84 -12.14 6.01
N GLU A 9 0.43 -12.60 5.96
CA GLU A 9 1.10 -13.21 7.11
C GLU A 9 1.25 -12.19 8.24
N LEU A 10 1.78 -11.00 7.91
CA LEU A 10 1.90 -9.91 8.88
C LEU A 10 0.53 -9.45 9.38
N VAL A 11 -0.45 -9.28 8.48
CA VAL A 11 -1.81 -8.86 8.85
C VAL A 11 -2.43 -9.86 9.82
N ARG A 12 -2.32 -11.16 9.53
CA ARG A 12 -2.82 -12.25 10.39
C ARG A 12 -2.12 -12.24 11.76
N ALA A 13 -0.79 -12.14 11.79
CA ALA A 13 -0.02 -12.10 13.03
C ALA A 13 -0.44 -10.91 13.92
N VAL A 14 -0.59 -9.72 13.34
CA VAL A 14 -1.08 -8.54 14.05
C VAL A 14 -2.52 -8.73 14.53
N SER A 15 -3.43 -9.21 13.67
CA SER A 15 -4.84 -9.35 14.03
C SER A 15 -5.08 -10.46 15.07
N LEU A 16 -4.29 -11.52 15.08
CA LEU A 16 -4.35 -12.59 16.11
C LEU A 16 -4.04 -12.05 17.52
N TYR A 17 -3.21 -11.03 17.63
CA TYR A 17 -2.85 -10.41 18.91
C TYR A 17 -4.01 -9.64 19.55
N SER A 18 -5.00 -9.20 18.75
CA SER A 18 -6.09 -8.35 19.20
C SER A 18 -6.94 -9.01 20.29
N LYS A 19 -7.10 -8.32 21.40
CA LYS A 19 -7.89 -8.76 22.55
C LYS A 19 -8.46 -7.54 23.29
N PRO A 20 -9.49 -7.72 24.16
CA PRO A 20 -10.07 -6.61 24.93
C PRO A 20 -9.01 -5.80 25.69
N GLY A 21 -9.02 -4.49 25.48
CA GLY A 21 -8.07 -3.53 26.07
C GLY A 21 -6.73 -3.42 25.33
N LYS A 22 -6.52 -4.25 24.29
CA LYS A 22 -5.38 -4.18 23.36
C LYS A 22 -5.88 -4.45 21.95
N GLU A 23 -6.85 -3.66 21.50
CA GLU A 23 -7.41 -3.80 20.14
C GLU A 23 -6.42 -3.34 19.09
N VAL A 24 -6.19 -4.18 18.11
CA VAL A 24 -5.31 -3.88 16.98
C VAL A 24 -6.00 -4.22 15.64
N LEU A 25 -5.65 -3.49 14.59
CA LEU A 25 -6.15 -3.69 13.25
C LEU A 25 -5.00 -4.00 12.32
N GLY A 26 -4.84 -5.26 11.93
CA GLY A 26 -3.89 -5.64 10.90
C GLY A 26 -4.32 -5.05 9.55
N THR A 27 -3.41 -4.30 8.90
CA THR A 27 -3.69 -3.67 7.62
C THR A 27 -2.72 -4.13 6.55
N GLY A 28 -3.25 -4.82 5.54
CA GLY A 28 -2.50 -5.30 4.38
C GLY A 28 -2.39 -4.28 3.26
N SER A 29 -1.45 -4.50 2.33
CA SER A 29 -1.36 -3.73 1.10
C SER A 29 -2.14 -4.39 -0.02
N GLY A 30 -3.21 -3.76 -0.49
CA GLY A 30 -3.95 -4.15 -1.70
C GLY A 30 -3.36 -3.56 -2.98
N THR A 31 -2.42 -2.62 -2.84
CA THR A 31 -1.71 -2.02 -3.96
C THR A 31 -0.82 -3.05 -4.64
N ALA A 32 -0.94 -3.19 -5.96
CA ALA A 32 -0.23 -4.18 -6.78
C ALA A 32 -0.47 -5.65 -6.37
N ALA A 33 -1.60 -5.95 -5.73
CA ALA A 33 -1.94 -7.30 -5.26
C ALA A 33 -1.96 -8.33 -6.41
N ASP A 34 -2.42 -7.92 -7.60
CA ASP A 34 -2.39 -8.70 -8.83
C ASP A 34 -0.96 -9.14 -9.21
N ARG A 35 -0.01 -8.21 -9.15
CA ARG A 35 1.41 -8.45 -9.42
C ARG A 35 2.03 -9.38 -8.40
N ILE A 36 1.75 -9.11 -7.12
CA ILE A 36 2.25 -9.89 -5.99
C ILE A 36 1.76 -11.33 -6.10
N LEU A 37 0.45 -11.53 -6.29
CA LEU A 37 -0.13 -12.87 -6.42
C LEU A 37 0.46 -13.62 -7.61
N ALA A 38 0.51 -12.99 -8.80
CA ALA A 38 1.07 -13.65 -9.97
C ALA A 38 2.54 -14.04 -9.80
N ASN A 39 3.38 -13.17 -9.20
CA ASN A 39 4.79 -13.47 -8.94
C ASN A 39 4.96 -14.57 -7.90
N LEU A 40 4.18 -14.58 -6.82
CA LEU A 40 4.20 -15.67 -5.84
C LEU A 40 3.81 -17.02 -6.47
N LEU A 41 2.77 -17.03 -7.31
CA LEU A 41 2.41 -18.26 -8.04
C LEU A 41 3.53 -18.73 -8.97
N LYS A 42 4.21 -17.82 -9.67
CA LYS A 42 5.35 -18.15 -10.54
C LYS A 42 6.51 -18.75 -9.77
N GLN A 43 6.83 -18.20 -8.60
CA GLN A 43 7.89 -18.71 -7.73
C GLN A 43 7.55 -20.08 -7.14
N GLY A 44 6.26 -20.35 -6.91
CA GLY A 44 5.82 -21.57 -6.22
C GLY A 44 6.11 -21.52 -4.71
N GLY A 45 6.12 -22.68 -4.07
CA GLY A 45 6.39 -22.82 -2.63
C GLY A 45 5.18 -22.51 -1.75
N LYS A 46 5.40 -22.45 -0.43
CA LYS A 46 4.33 -22.41 0.58
C LYS A 46 3.30 -21.29 0.34
N LYS A 47 3.72 -20.07 0.02
CA LYS A 47 2.81 -18.96 -0.24
C LYS A 47 1.91 -19.20 -1.47
N ALA A 48 2.49 -19.75 -2.53
CA ALA A 48 1.73 -20.15 -3.72
C ALA A 48 0.72 -21.24 -3.42
N ASP A 49 1.11 -22.24 -2.62
CA ASP A 49 0.23 -23.34 -2.22
C ASP A 49 -0.94 -22.84 -1.35
N GLU A 50 -0.70 -21.90 -0.43
CA GLU A 50 -1.75 -21.25 0.37
C GLU A 50 -2.73 -20.48 -0.52
N ILE A 51 -2.23 -19.72 -1.50
CA ILE A 51 -3.06 -19.00 -2.49
C ILE A 51 -3.91 -20.00 -3.29
N CYS A 52 -3.29 -21.06 -3.84
CA CYS A 52 -3.99 -22.09 -4.58
C CYS A 52 -5.10 -22.74 -3.74
N ARG A 53 -4.81 -23.06 -2.49
CA ARG A 53 -5.77 -23.65 -1.55
C ARG A 53 -6.98 -22.74 -1.34
N VAL A 54 -6.77 -21.47 -1.06
CA VAL A 54 -7.85 -20.50 -0.79
C VAL A 54 -8.71 -20.27 -2.03
N LEU A 55 -8.11 -20.15 -3.20
CA LEU A 55 -8.86 -19.94 -4.44
C LEU A 55 -9.69 -21.18 -4.81
N ARG A 56 -9.12 -22.39 -4.69
CA ARG A 56 -9.81 -23.65 -5.01
C ARG A 56 -10.94 -24.00 -4.03
N ASN A 57 -10.74 -23.69 -2.75
CA ASN A 57 -11.70 -24.02 -1.69
C ASN A 57 -12.67 -22.87 -1.38
N SER A 58 -12.68 -21.81 -2.16
CA SER A 58 -13.65 -20.71 -1.96
C SER A 58 -15.08 -21.22 -2.03
N ASN A 59 -15.94 -20.75 -1.12
CA ASN A 59 -17.38 -21.00 -1.18
C ASN A 59 -18.06 -20.24 -2.33
N ILE A 60 -17.38 -19.29 -2.96
CA ILE A 60 -17.88 -18.48 -4.08
C ILE A 60 -17.47 -19.14 -5.40
N ALA A 61 -18.41 -19.67 -6.15
CA ALA A 61 -18.15 -20.44 -7.37
C ALA A 61 -17.30 -19.66 -8.40
N VAL A 62 -17.61 -18.38 -8.64
CA VAL A 62 -16.83 -17.57 -9.60
C VAL A 62 -15.37 -17.36 -9.17
N ILE A 63 -15.09 -17.32 -7.87
CA ILE A 63 -13.71 -17.26 -7.37
C ILE A 63 -12.97 -18.56 -7.67
N ARG A 64 -13.60 -19.71 -7.48
CA ARG A 64 -12.99 -21.01 -7.85
C ARG A 64 -12.67 -21.09 -9.34
N GLU A 65 -13.63 -20.70 -10.18
CA GLU A 65 -13.46 -20.73 -11.64
C GLU A 65 -12.35 -19.79 -12.13
N MET A 66 -12.32 -18.55 -11.63
CA MET A 66 -11.23 -17.60 -11.92
C MET A 66 -9.91 -18.10 -11.35
N GLY A 67 -9.93 -18.61 -10.13
CA GLY A 67 -8.77 -19.14 -9.42
C GLY A 67 -8.07 -20.24 -10.21
N GLU A 68 -8.81 -21.21 -10.76
CA GLU A 68 -8.22 -22.26 -11.59
C GLU A 68 -7.56 -21.68 -12.84
N ARG A 69 -8.21 -20.76 -13.55
CA ARG A 69 -7.60 -20.11 -14.73
C ARG A 69 -6.31 -19.36 -14.38
N ILE A 70 -6.27 -18.69 -13.22
CA ILE A 70 -5.11 -17.94 -12.75
C ILE A 70 -3.98 -18.89 -12.34
N ILE A 71 -4.30 -19.96 -11.61
CA ILE A 71 -3.33 -20.98 -11.21
C ILE A 71 -2.76 -21.66 -12.45
N GLU A 72 -3.61 -22.09 -13.39
CA GLU A 72 -3.16 -22.66 -14.65
C GLU A 72 -2.23 -21.73 -15.42
N LYS A 73 -2.53 -20.42 -15.43
CA LYS A 73 -1.75 -19.42 -16.16
C LYS A 73 -0.39 -19.12 -15.52
N TYR A 74 -0.29 -19.08 -14.20
CA TYR A 74 0.90 -18.54 -13.52
C TYR A 74 1.69 -19.56 -12.67
N PHE A 75 1.06 -20.62 -12.14
CA PHE A 75 1.73 -21.50 -11.19
C PHE A 75 2.96 -22.17 -11.79
N LYS A 76 4.15 -21.86 -11.22
CA LYS A 76 5.47 -22.32 -11.69
C LYS A 76 5.80 -21.97 -13.15
N LYS A 77 5.18 -20.92 -13.69
CA LYS A 77 5.42 -20.43 -15.07
C LYS A 77 6.17 -19.10 -15.03
N ILE A 78 7.49 -19.13 -14.76
CA ILE A 78 8.34 -17.97 -14.51
C ILE A 78 8.29 -16.96 -15.67
N SER A 79 8.35 -17.44 -16.93
CA SER A 79 8.36 -16.58 -18.12
C SER A 79 7.00 -15.98 -18.50
N GLN A 80 5.91 -16.36 -17.78
CA GLN A 80 4.58 -15.83 -18.09
C GLN A 80 4.48 -14.34 -17.78
N GLY A 81 4.22 -13.51 -18.80
CA GLY A 81 4.01 -12.08 -18.64
C GLY A 81 2.76 -11.74 -17.81
N ILE A 82 2.81 -10.65 -17.06
CA ILE A 82 1.68 -10.12 -16.32
C ILE A 82 1.19 -8.86 -17.07
N PRO A 83 -0.08 -8.79 -17.51
CA PRO A 83 -0.59 -7.62 -18.22
C PRO A 83 -0.52 -6.35 -17.38
N VAL A 84 -0.35 -5.20 -18.01
CA VAL A 84 -0.43 -3.88 -17.36
C VAL A 84 -1.84 -3.32 -17.42
N PHE A 85 -2.21 -2.51 -16.43
CA PHE A 85 -3.49 -1.81 -16.45
C PHE A 85 -3.53 -0.75 -17.54
N THR A 86 -4.67 -0.70 -18.20
CA THR A 86 -5.13 0.39 -19.08
C THR A 86 -6.53 0.79 -18.63
N VAL A 87 -7.08 1.84 -19.20
CA VAL A 87 -8.47 2.25 -18.92
C VAL A 87 -9.52 1.22 -19.39
N THR A 88 -9.09 0.25 -20.24
CA THR A 88 -9.87 -0.91 -20.66
C THR A 88 -9.07 -2.19 -20.40
N PRO A 89 -8.96 -2.63 -19.13
CA PRO A 89 -8.14 -3.79 -18.79
C PRO A 89 -8.74 -5.08 -19.36
N SER A 90 -7.86 -6.03 -19.67
CA SER A 90 -8.30 -7.34 -20.14
C SER A 90 -9.07 -8.10 -19.05
N ARG A 91 -10.01 -8.97 -19.48
CA ARG A 91 -10.77 -9.82 -18.56
C ARG A 91 -9.84 -10.60 -17.61
N SER A 92 -8.76 -11.17 -18.12
CA SER A 92 -7.82 -11.94 -17.30
C SER A 92 -7.08 -11.10 -16.25
N LEU A 93 -6.86 -9.81 -16.49
CA LEU A 93 -6.27 -8.90 -15.49
C LEU A 93 -7.29 -8.51 -14.42
N ILE A 94 -8.55 -8.29 -14.81
CA ILE A 94 -9.65 -8.05 -13.87
C ILE A 94 -9.80 -9.25 -12.94
N GLU A 95 -9.87 -10.47 -13.48
CA GLU A 95 -9.97 -11.71 -12.72
C GLU A 95 -8.79 -11.87 -11.75
N LEU A 96 -7.57 -11.62 -12.22
CA LEU A 96 -6.35 -11.68 -11.40
C LEU A 96 -6.43 -10.71 -10.22
N THR A 97 -6.87 -9.47 -10.47
CA THR A 97 -6.97 -8.43 -9.44
C THR A 97 -8.01 -8.76 -8.39
N ILE A 98 -9.19 -9.25 -8.81
CA ILE A 98 -10.26 -9.69 -7.90
C ILE A 98 -9.77 -10.86 -7.04
N CYS A 99 -9.20 -11.91 -7.66
CA CYS A 99 -8.71 -13.09 -6.94
C CYS A 99 -7.57 -12.76 -5.98
N ALA A 100 -6.68 -11.83 -6.33
CA ALA A 100 -5.56 -11.42 -5.48
C ALA A 100 -6.06 -10.76 -4.18
N ASN A 101 -6.95 -9.79 -4.29
CA ASN A 101 -7.50 -9.12 -3.13
C ASN A 101 -8.39 -10.03 -2.29
N TYR A 102 -9.19 -10.92 -2.94
CA TYR A 102 -9.95 -11.95 -2.25
C TYR A 102 -9.04 -12.90 -1.45
N ALA A 103 -8.01 -13.44 -2.09
CA ALA A 103 -7.11 -14.41 -1.45
C ALA A 103 -6.35 -13.78 -0.28
N PHE A 104 -5.83 -12.56 -0.43
CA PHE A 104 -5.06 -11.90 0.63
C PHE A 104 -5.91 -11.57 1.85
N VAL A 105 -7.13 -11.09 1.66
CA VAL A 105 -8.06 -10.86 2.78
C VAL A 105 -8.45 -12.18 3.45
N THR A 106 -8.79 -13.20 2.65
CA THR A 106 -9.17 -14.52 3.19
C THR A 106 -8.05 -15.13 4.01
N LEU A 107 -6.81 -15.13 3.50
CA LEU A 107 -5.63 -15.62 4.20
C LEU A 107 -5.32 -14.81 5.47
N ALA A 108 -5.51 -13.50 5.42
CA ALA A 108 -5.31 -12.63 6.58
C ALA A 108 -6.30 -12.92 7.70
N LYS A 109 -7.53 -13.35 7.37
CA LYS A 109 -8.61 -13.67 8.34
C LYS A 109 -8.56 -15.11 8.87
N GLU A 110 -7.64 -15.95 8.40
CA GLU A 110 -7.56 -17.34 8.88
C GLU A 110 -7.14 -17.44 10.35
N GLY A 111 -7.89 -18.23 11.10
CA GLY A 111 -7.57 -18.57 12.50
C GLY A 111 -8.08 -17.56 13.53
N HIS A 112 -8.79 -16.51 13.13
CA HIS A 112 -9.38 -15.52 14.04
C HIS A 112 -10.63 -14.86 13.47
N SER A 113 -11.39 -14.19 14.36
CA SER A 113 -12.55 -13.35 14.02
C SER A 113 -12.27 -11.85 14.13
N ASN A 114 -11.05 -11.45 14.46
CA ASN A 114 -10.66 -10.06 14.60
C ASN A 114 -10.67 -9.33 13.26
N PRO A 115 -10.91 -8.02 13.24
CA PRO A 115 -11.01 -7.26 12.00
C PRO A 115 -9.67 -7.18 11.26
N VAL A 116 -9.75 -7.13 9.93
CA VAL A 116 -8.63 -6.86 9.02
C VAL A 116 -8.94 -5.70 8.10
N SER A 117 -7.91 -4.99 7.69
CA SER A 117 -8.00 -3.87 6.76
C SER A 117 -7.13 -4.09 5.52
N MET A 118 -7.55 -3.49 4.40
CA MET A 118 -6.73 -3.38 3.20
C MET A 118 -6.49 -1.91 2.87
N ASN A 119 -5.23 -1.59 2.54
CA ASN A 119 -4.84 -0.26 2.12
C ASN A 119 -4.62 -0.17 0.61
N TYR A 120 -5.14 0.88 0.01
CA TYR A 120 -4.91 1.22 -1.39
C TYR A 120 -4.31 2.62 -1.52
N LEU A 121 -3.54 2.83 -2.59
CA LEU A 121 -2.97 4.12 -2.93
C LEU A 121 -3.85 4.79 -3.98
N GLU A 122 -4.44 5.93 -3.66
CA GLU A 122 -5.36 6.65 -4.55
C GLU A 122 -4.77 6.91 -5.94
N LYS A 123 -3.47 7.22 -6.01
CA LYS A 123 -2.74 7.47 -7.27
C LYS A 123 -2.66 6.28 -8.23
N ILE A 124 -2.91 5.07 -7.75
CA ILE A 124 -2.98 3.86 -8.59
C ILE A 124 -4.45 3.52 -8.83
N ALA A 125 -5.13 4.38 -9.57
CA ALA A 125 -6.58 4.40 -9.67
C ALA A 125 -7.20 3.28 -10.53
N MET A 126 -6.54 2.87 -11.61
CA MET A 126 -7.10 1.91 -12.58
C MET A 126 -7.53 0.55 -11.99
N PRO A 127 -6.84 -0.05 -11.00
CA PRO A 127 -7.28 -1.32 -10.41
C PRO A 127 -8.37 -1.17 -9.34
N HIS A 128 -8.70 0.04 -8.85
CA HIS A 128 -9.52 0.24 -7.65
C HIS A 128 -10.86 -0.50 -7.69
N LEU A 129 -11.61 -0.39 -8.78
CA LEU A 129 -12.92 -1.05 -8.89
C LEU A 129 -12.81 -2.56 -8.65
N PHE A 130 -11.84 -3.20 -9.28
CA PHE A 130 -11.66 -4.65 -9.22
C PHE A 130 -11.03 -5.10 -7.89
N ALA A 131 -10.06 -4.34 -7.39
CA ALA A 131 -9.37 -4.63 -6.13
C ALA A 131 -10.33 -4.52 -4.94
N ILE A 132 -11.11 -3.45 -4.88
CA ILE A 132 -12.13 -3.24 -3.84
C ILE A 132 -13.20 -4.33 -3.90
N TYR A 133 -13.67 -4.68 -5.11
CA TYR A 133 -14.66 -5.75 -5.25
C TYR A 133 -14.13 -7.10 -4.71
N GLY A 134 -12.88 -7.46 -5.05
CA GLY A 134 -12.24 -8.67 -4.54
C GLY A 134 -12.11 -8.70 -3.01
N ALA A 135 -11.72 -7.58 -2.41
CA ALA A 135 -11.64 -7.44 -0.96
C ALA A 135 -13.02 -7.53 -0.28
N MET A 136 -14.06 -6.93 -0.89
CA MET A 136 -15.44 -6.99 -0.38
C MET A 136 -16.04 -8.39 -0.49
N LEU A 137 -15.69 -9.17 -1.53
CA LEU A 137 -16.08 -10.60 -1.64
C LEU A 137 -15.50 -11.44 -0.50
N ALA A 138 -14.34 -11.09 0.04
CA ALA A 138 -13.73 -11.72 1.21
C ALA A 138 -14.17 -11.07 2.54
N GLU A 139 -15.18 -10.20 2.51
CA GLU A 139 -15.74 -9.52 3.68
C GLU A 139 -14.68 -8.74 4.49
N VAL A 140 -13.81 -8.00 3.81
CA VAL A 140 -12.86 -7.10 4.48
C VAL A 140 -13.56 -6.17 5.45
N ASP A 141 -12.97 -5.94 6.63
CA ASP A 141 -13.62 -5.15 7.68
C ASP A 141 -13.45 -3.65 7.45
N PHE A 142 -12.25 -3.24 7.00
CA PHE A 142 -11.94 -1.83 6.74
C PHE A 142 -11.17 -1.68 5.42
N ILE A 143 -11.33 -0.52 4.80
CA ILE A 143 -10.50 -0.05 3.70
C ILE A 143 -9.88 1.27 4.10
N THR A 144 -8.54 1.31 4.10
CA THR A 144 -7.75 2.53 4.24
C THR A 144 -7.30 3.01 2.88
N MET A 145 -7.34 4.32 2.64
CA MET A 145 -6.84 4.89 1.39
C MET A 145 -6.29 6.29 1.61
N GLY A 146 -5.16 6.58 0.98
CA GLY A 146 -4.51 7.88 1.05
C GLY A 146 -3.73 8.24 -0.18
N ALA A 147 -2.88 9.24 -0.05
CA ALA A 147 -2.07 9.86 -1.11
C ALA A 147 -2.90 10.46 -2.24
N GLY A 148 -4.09 11.00 -1.92
CA GLY A 148 -4.99 11.66 -2.86
C GLY A 148 -6.33 12.04 -2.22
N ILE A 149 -7.30 12.44 -3.06
CA ILE A 149 -8.64 12.87 -2.65
C ILE A 149 -9.62 11.70 -2.88
N VAL A 150 -9.93 10.97 -1.83
CA VAL A 150 -10.62 9.66 -1.87
C VAL A 150 -12.16 9.74 -1.85
N LEU A 151 -12.73 10.79 -2.41
CA LEU A 151 -14.18 11.07 -2.38
C LEU A 151 -15.06 10.01 -3.06
N GLN A 152 -14.52 9.26 -4.03
CA GLN A 152 -15.30 8.34 -4.84
C GLN A 152 -15.50 6.96 -4.19
N ILE A 153 -14.70 6.63 -3.19
CA ILE A 153 -14.60 5.27 -2.63
C ILE A 153 -15.90 4.78 -1.97
N PRO A 154 -16.59 5.58 -1.11
CA PRO A 154 -17.85 5.12 -0.52
C PRO A 154 -18.94 4.85 -1.55
N ALA A 155 -18.98 5.61 -2.65
CA ALA A 155 -19.92 5.37 -3.74
C ALA A 155 -19.67 4.02 -4.43
N VAL A 156 -18.40 3.60 -4.55
CA VAL A 156 -18.04 2.26 -5.07
C VAL A 156 -18.55 1.17 -4.13
N PHE A 157 -18.38 1.30 -2.81
CA PHE A 157 -18.93 0.34 -1.84
C PHE A 157 -20.45 0.21 -1.96
N ASN A 158 -21.13 1.35 -2.00
CA ASN A 158 -22.59 1.40 -2.08
C ASN A 158 -23.11 0.78 -3.39
N ALA A 159 -22.45 1.04 -4.52
CA ALA A 159 -22.81 0.45 -5.79
C ALA A 159 -22.76 -1.09 -5.74
N TYR A 160 -21.65 -1.64 -5.22
CA TYR A 160 -21.47 -3.09 -5.11
C TYR A 160 -22.45 -3.74 -4.15
N LEU A 161 -22.74 -3.12 -3.00
CA LEU A 161 -23.74 -3.63 -2.05
C LEU A 161 -25.15 -3.65 -2.63
N ASN A 162 -25.47 -2.66 -3.46
CA ASN A 162 -26.75 -2.58 -4.15
C ASN A 162 -26.83 -3.48 -5.41
N GLY A 163 -25.72 -4.15 -5.77
CA GLY A 163 -25.64 -4.96 -7.00
C GLY A 163 -25.77 -4.13 -8.28
N THR A 164 -25.21 -2.91 -8.27
CA THR A 164 -25.23 -1.99 -9.41
C THR A 164 -23.82 -1.74 -9.94
N GLU A 165 -23.73 -1.17 -11.16
CA GLU A 165 -22.46 -0.75 -11.75
C GLU A 165 -21.76 0.29 -10.85
N ALA A 166 -20.50 0.04 -10.55
CA ALA A 166 -19.62 1.00 -9.90
C ALA A 166 -18.86 1.85 -10.93
N ILE A 167 -18.65 3.12 -10.59
CA ILE A 167 -18.00 4.11 -11.44
C ILE A 167 -16.81 4.71 -10.70
N TYR A 168 -15.70 4.92 -11.41
CA TYR A 168 -14.53 5.61 -10.90
C TYR A 168 -13.94 6.53 -11.98
N LYS A 169 -13.77 7.81 -11.65
CA LYS A 169 -13.19 8.82 -12.54
C LYS A 169 -11.70 8.94 -12.33
N ILE A 170 -10.94 8.90 -13.41
CA ILE A 170 -9.49 9.00 -13.42
C ILE A 170 -9.09 10.26 -14.19
N PRO A 171 -8.29 11.16 -13.58
CA PRO A 171 -7.82 12.37 -14.24
C PRO A 171 -7.01 12.09 -15.50
N VAL A 172 -7.27 12.84 -16.58
CA VAL A 172 -6.56 12.77 -17.86
C VAL A 172 -5.98 14.14 -18.20
N ILE A 173 -4.66 14.23 -18.30
CA ILE A 173 -3.99 15.48 -18.67
C ILE A 173 -4.42 15.89 -20.09
N GLY A 174 -4.93 17.10 -20.22
CA GLY A 174 -5.38 17.67 -21.49
C GLY A 174 -6.75 17.18 -21.98
N SER A 175 -7.55 16.56 -21.09
CA SER A 175 -8.93 16.13 -21.39
C SER A 175 -9.79 16.16 -20.13
N GLU A 176 -11.07 15.81 -20.28
CA GLU A 176 -11.94 15.45 -19.17
C GLU A 176 -11.49 14.12 -18.55
N ASP A 177 -11.89 13.88 -17.28
CA ASP A 177 -11.60 12.64 -16.57
C ASP A 177 -12.17 11.44 -17.34
N TYR A 178 -11.38 10.36 -17.39
CA TYR A 178 -11.86 9.10 -17.92
C TYR A 178 -12.74 8.38 -16.89
N THR A 179 -13.91 7.94 -17.31
CA THR A 179 -14.84 7.21 -16.45
C THR A 179 -14.67 5.71 -16.64
N MET A 180 -14.01 5.05 -15.68
CA MET A 180 -14.00 3.59 -15.60
C MET A 180 -15.30 3.09 -14.99
N ARG A 181 -15.75 1.91 -15.45
CA ARG A 181 -16.99 1.27 -15.01
C ARG A 181 -16.75 -0.20 -14.76
N PHE A 182 -17.43 -0.76 -13.76
CA PHE A 182 -17.44 -2.18 -13.52
C PHE A 182 -18.81 -2.61 -13.00
N ASP A 183 -19.48 -3.44 -13.77
CA ASP A 183 -20.71 -4.12 -13.41
C ASP A 183 -20.40 -5.59 -13.13
N PRO A 184 -20.36 -6.01 -11.85
CA PRO A 184 -20.07 -7.40 -11.51
C PRO A 184 -21.09 -8.39 -12.04
N GLU A 185 -22.40 -8.04 -12.08
CA GLU A 185 -23.44 -8.94 -12.56
C GLU A 185 -23.27 -9.21 -14.06
N ALA A 186 -23.02 -8.18 -14.85
CA ALA A 186 -22.74 -8.32 -16.28
C ALA A 186 -21.43 -9.08 -16.54
N PHE A 187 -20.38 -8.82 -15.72
CA PHE A 187 -19.08 -9.46 -15.87
C PHE A 187 -19.11 -10.97 -15.59
N PHE A 188 -19.81 -11.39 -14.53
CA PHE A 188 -19.90 -12.79 -14.12
C PHE A 188 -21.11 -13.52 -14.72
N VAL A 189 -22.02 -12.80 -15.36
CA VAL A 189 -23.32 -13.34 -15.82
C VAL A 189 -24.06 -14.01 -14.66
N LYS A 190 -23.88 -13.48 -13.45
CA LYS A 190 -24.41 -14.01 -12.20
C LYS A 190 -24.44 -12.94 -11.13
N LYS A 191 -25.55 -12.85 -10.41
CA LYS A 191 -25.66 -11.97 -9.26
C LYS A 191 -24.95 -12.56 -8.05
N ILE A 192 -23.99 -11.81 -7.48
CA ILE A 192 -23.29 -12.15 -6.25
C ILE A 192 -23.69 -11.11 -5.21
N LYS A 193 -24.31 -11.55 -4.13
CA LYS A 193 -24.71 -10.67 -3.04
C LYS A 193 -23.51 -10.43 -2.12
N LEU A 194 -23.18 -9.17 -1.89
CA LEU A 194 -22.25 -8.75 -0.84
C LEU A 194 -23.06 -8.46 0.44
N ASN A 195 -22.57 -8.94 1.58
CA ASN A 195 -23.28 -8.84 2.85
C ASN A 195 -22.73 -7.77 3.78
N LYS A 196 -21.52 -7.24 3.48
CA LYS A 196 -20.80 -6.37 4.38
C LYS A 196 -20.25 -5.13 3.67
N LYS A 197 -20.53 -3.96 4.24
CA LYS A 197 -19.87 -2.71 3.87
C LYS A 197 -18.61 -2.56 4.71
N PRO A 198 -17.42 -2.36 4.12
CA PRO A 198 -16.22 -2.08 4.89
C PRO A 198 -16.31 -0.69 5.54
N GLY A 199 -15.75 -0.55 6.74
CA GLY A 199 -15.49 0.76 7.33
C GLY A 199 -14.47 1.51 6.51
N PHE A 200 -14.71 2.78 6.22
CA PHE A 200 -13.80 3.59 5.42
C PHE A 200 -12.91 4.45 6.32
N LEU A 201 -11.58 4.35 6.13
CA LEU A 201 -10.54 5.05 6.88
C LEU A 201 -9.67 5.87 5.92
N PRO A 202 -10.10 7.08 5.51
CA PRO A 202 -9.26 7.99 4.73
C PRO A 202 -7.99 8.37 5.50
N ILE A 203 -6.85 8.39 4.78
CA ILE A 203 -5.60 8.91 5.30
C ILE A 203 -5.51 10.40 4.94
N VAL A 204 -5.32 11.24 5.93
CA VAL A 204 -5.28 12.71 5.79
C VAL A 204 -4.02 13.28 6.42
N ALA A 205 -3.47 14.34 5.81
CA ALA A 205 -2.31 15.07 6.31
C ALA A 205 -2.65 16.53 6.64
N SER A 206 -3.93 16.90 6.70
CA SER A 206 -4.35 18.27 7.06
C SER A 206 -5.80 18.33 7.53
N ASN A 207 -6.10 19.29 8.43
CA ASN A 207 -7.46 19.58 8.87
C ASN A 207 -8.38 19.99 7.70
N THR A 208 -7.87 20.73 6.72
CA THR A 208 -8.63 21.13 5.55
C THR A 208 -9.16 19.93 4.77
N LEU A 209 -8.32 18.92 4.54
CA LEU A 209 -8.71 17.69 3.85
C LEU A 209 -9.72 16.90 4.68
N ALA A 210 -9.47 16.73 6.00
CA ALA A 210 -10.38 16.03 6.89
C ALA A 210 -11.78 16.69 6.94
N LYS A 211 -11.83 18.02 7.14
CA LYS A 211 -13.08 18.79 7.15
C LYS A 211 -13.85 18.67 5.81
N MET A 212 -13.12 18.74 4.69
CA MET A 212 -13.71 18.61 3.36
C MET A 212 -14.32 17.21 3.14
N LEU A 213 -13.59 16.15 3.53
CA LEU A 213 -14.07 14.77 3.41
C LEU A 213 -15.28 14.53 4.33
N ALA A 214 -15.23 14.93 5.61
CA ALA A 214 -16.34 14.77 6.55
C ALA A 214 -17.62 15.49 6.04
N LYS A 215 -17.46 16.69 5.47
CA LYS A 215 -18.58 17.46 4.91
C LYS A 215 -19.19 16.83 3.66
N LYS A 216 -18.34 16.26 2.78
CA LYS A 216 -18.80 15.69 1.48
C LYS A 216 -19.26 14.24 1.58
N LEU A 217 -18.86 13.53 2.63
CA LEU A 217 -19.13 12.11 2.84
C LEU A 217 -19.80 11.87 4.21
N PRO A 218 -20.96 12.51 4.48
CA PRO A 218 -21.63 12.39 5.77
C PRO A 218 -22.06 10.93 6.03
N GLY A 219 -21.64 10.36 7.18
CA GLY A 219 -21.98 8.99 7.56
C GLY A 219 -21.22 7.89 6.80
N GLU A 220 -20.35 8.25 5.87
CA GLU A 220 -19.59 7.30 5.05
C GLU A 220 -18.19 6.98 5.62
N ILE A 221 -17.66 7.84 6.48
CA ILE A 221 -16.33 7.73 7.07
C ILE A 221 -16.45 7.11 8.45
N TYR A 222 -15.75 6.02 8.69
CA TYR A 222 -15.65 5.42 10.02
C TYR A 222 -14.73 6.25 10.94
N GLY A 223 -13.60 6.71 10.42
CA GLY A 223 -12.63 7.53 11.13
C GLY A 223 -11.48 7.93 10.22
N PHE A 224 -10.51 8.69 10.73
CA PHE A 224 -9.36 9.16 9.96
C PHE A 224 -8.06 8.50 10.43
N VAL A 225 -7.16 8.23 9.48
CA VAL A 225 -5.75 8.05 9.77
C VAL A 225 -5.04 9.36 9.46
N VAL A 226 -4.40 9.95 10.46
CA VAL A 226 -3.64 11.19 10.31
C VAL A 226 -2.20 10.84 10.03
N GLU A 227 -1.68 11.28 8.88
CA GLU A 227 -0.30 11.02 8.47
C GLU A 227 0.54 12.28 8.67
N GLU A 228 1.48 12.23 9.61
CA GLU A 228 2.50 13.27 9.76
C GLU A 228 3.62 13.11 8.73
N ASP A 229 4.38 14.18 8.50
CA ASP A 229 5.49 14.23 7.54
C ASP A 229 6.65 13.29 7.87
N THR A 230 6.70 12.74 9.09
CA THR A 230 7.67 11.74 9.55
C THR A 230 7.28 10.30 9.19
N ALA A 231 6.07 10.08 8.63
CA ALA A 231 5.62 8.77 8.20
C ALA A 231 6.35 8.28 6.94
N GLY A 232 6.51 6.96 6.80
CA GLY A 232 7.12 6.33 5.61
C GLY A 232 6.21 6.38 4.39
N GLY A 233 6.80 6.27 3.20
CA GLY A 233 6.08 6.29 1.93
C GLY A 233 5.92 7.68 1.33
N HIS A 234 4.79 7.92 0.65
CA HIS A 234 4.46 9.24 0.10
C HIS A 234 3.98 10.16 1.21
N ASN A 235 4.51 11.37 1.25
CA ASN A 235 4.03 12.42 2.13
C ASN A 235 3.27 13.51 1.36
N ALA A 236 2.39 14.24 2.05
CA ALA A 236 1.87 15.49 1.53
C ALA A 236 3.04 16.48 1.29
N PRO A 237 3.04 17.25 0.21
CA PRO A 237 4.10 18.23 0.00
C PRO A 237 4.03 19.35 1.03
N PRO A 238 5.18 19.89 1.49
CA PRO A 238 5.22 20.98 2.43
C PRO A 238 4.53 22.23 1.84
N ARG A 239 3.92 23.02 2.71
CA ARG A 239 3.23 24.28 2.32
C ARG A 239 4.20 25.32 1.81
N ASP A 240 5.42 25.35 2.35
CA ASP A 240 6.48 26.19 1.81
C ASP A 240 6.98 25.63 0.47
N LYS A 241 6.53 26.25 -0.62
CA LYS A 241 6.89 25.85 -1.99
C LYS A 241 8.29 26.28 -2.40
N VAL A 242 8.89 27.22 -1.67
CA VAL A 242 10.22 27.79 -1.96
C VAL A 242 11.31 26.94 -1.33
N THR A 243 11.28 26.82 0.00
CA THR A 243 12.29 26.04 0.75
C THR A 243 12.02 24.56 0.69
N LYS A 244 10.77 24.15 0.49
CA LYS A 244 10.30 22.75 0.54
C LYS A 244 10.62 22.07 1.88
N ILE A 245 10.64 22.84 2.96
CA ILE A 245 10.83 22.36 4.33
C ILE A 245 9.48 22.32 5.03
N TYR A 246 9.22 21.24 5.79
CA TYR A 246 8.04 21.16 6.65
C TYR A 246 8.18 22.06 7.86
N ASP A 247 7.10 22.73 8.22
CA ASP A 247 7.03 23.62 9.38
C ASP A 247 5.69 23.52 10.11
N GLU A 248 5.45 24.40 11.08
CA GLU A 248 4.21 24.41 11.88
C GLU A 248 2.92 24.48 11.05
N ARG A 249 2.97 25.04 9.84
CA ARG A 249 1.81 25.13 8.93
C ARG A 249 1.42 23.76 8.37
N ASP A 250 2.33 22.79 8.37
CA ASP A 250 2.11 21.43 7.88
C ASP A 250 1.54 20.52 8.97
N ARG A 251 1.57 20.93 10.24
CA ARG A 251 1.06 20.16 11.35
C ARG A 251 -0.46 20.14 11.40
N VAL A 252 -1.00 19.00 11.79
CA VAL A 252 -2.44 18.84 12.03
C VAL A 252 -2.80 19.38 13.40
N ASN A 253 -3.85 20.18 13.48
CA ASN A 253 -4.46 20.60 14.73
C ASN A 253 -5.42 19.48 15.19
N TYR A 254 -5.02 18.71 16.18
CA TYR A 254 -5.77 17.56 16.68
C TYR A 254 -7.05 17.95 17.43
N GLN A 255 -7.09 19.14 18.06
CA GLN A 255 -8.30 19.64 18.71
C GLN A 255 -9.38 19.88 17.66
N GLU A 256 -9.06 20.62 16.58
CA GLU A 256 -9.99 20.82 15.46
C GLU A 256 -10.43 19.52 14.79
N LEU A 257 -9.55 18.51 14.75
CA LEU A 257 -9.89 17.21 14.20
C LEU A 257 -10.88 16.46 15.10
N SER A 258 -10.71 16.54 16.43
CA SER A 258 -11.63 15.96 17.42
C SER A 258 -13.02 16.56 17.33
N GLU A 259 -13.15 17.85 17.01
CA GLU A 259 -14.41 18.55 16.83
C GLU A 259 -15.27 18.00 15.66
N LEU A 260 -14.67 17.24 14.74
CA LEU A 260 -15.42 16.53 13.70
C LEU A 260 -16.26 15.36 14.23
N GLY A 261 -16.04 14.94 15.48
CA GLY A 261 -16.78 13.85 16.12
C GLY A 261 -16.49 12.46 15.55
N LEU A 262 -15.44 12.31 14.72
CA LEU A 262 -14.99 11.05 14.15
C LEU A 262 -13.72 10.56 14.85
N PRO A 263 -13.56 9.25 15.11
CA PRO A 263 -12.32 8.72 15.67
C PRO A 263 -11.16 8.91 14.70
N PHE A 264 -9.95 9.04 15.25
CA PHE A 264 -8.75 9.11 14.42
C PHE A 264 -7.56 8.39 15.07
N TRP A 265 -6.61 8.00 14.26
CA TRP A 265 -5.34 7.36 14.61
C TRP A 265 -4.19 8.17 14.02
N ILE A 266 -3.07 8.29 14.75
CA ILE A 266 -1.93 9.11 14.32
C ILE A 266 -0.80 8.21 13.81
N GLY A 267 -0.28 8.50 12.61
CA GLY A 267 0.88 7.86 12.00
C GLY A 267 2.02 8.84 11.78
N GLY A 268 3.24 8.39 12.05
CA GLY A 268 4.48 9.18 11.96
C GLY A 268 5.17 9.31 13.31
N SER A 269 6.27 8.59 13.51
CA SER A 269 7.13 8.65 14.73
C SER A 269 6.42 8.37 16.08
N TYR A 270 5.40 7.53 16.07
CA TYR A 270 4.64 7.13 17.27
C TYR A 270 4.91 5.67 17.67
N ALA A 271 5.92 5.00 17.14
CA ALA A 271 6.18 3.59 17.39
C ALA A 271 6.87 3.32 18.74
N SER A 272 6.24 3.76 19.84
CA SER A 272 6.69 3.53 21.21
C SER A 272 5.53 3.58 22.20
N PRO A 273 5.68 3.05 23.45
CA PRO A 273 4.68 3.20 24.51
C PRO A 273 4.35 4.67 24.79
N ASP A 274 5.36 5.52 24.86
CA ASP A 274 5.18 6.97 25.06
C ASP A 274 4.48 7.63 23.86
N GLY A 275 4.79 7.17 22.65
CA GLY A 275 4.11 7.62 21.44
C GLY A 275 2.62 7.27 21.44
N LEU A 276 2.27 6.05 21.85
CA LEU A 276 0.88 5.65 22.03
C LEU A 276 0.17 6.51 23.09
N LYS A 277 0.78 6.69 24.26
CA LYS A 277 0.25 7.54 25.31
C LYS A 277 0.02 8.97 24.83
N ARG A 278 1.02 9.57 24.18
CA ARG A 278 0.91 10.92 23.61
C ARG A 278 -0.23 11.02 22.58
N ALA A 279 -0.40 10.03 21.72
CA ALA A 279 -1.50 10.03 20.75
C ALA A 279 -2.87 10.05 21.44
N ILE A 280 -3.04 9.26 22.50
CA ILE A 280 -4.28 9.25 23.32
C ILE A 280 -4.51 10.62 23.99
N GLU A 281 -3.46 11.24 24.54
CA GLU A 281 -3.53 12.59 25.14
C GLU A 281 -3.93 13.67 24.11
N LEU A 282 -3.59 13.48 22.83
CA LEU A 282 -4.00 14.34 21.72
C LEU A 282 -5.45 14.05 21.24
N GLY A 283 -6.16 13.11 21.87
CA GLY A 283 -7.54 12.75 21.53
C GLY A 283 -7.68 11.64 20.49
N ALA A 284 -6.58 11.06 20.03
CA ALA A 284 -6.63 9.92 19.11
C ALA A 284 -7.14 8.65 19.80
N LYS A 285 -7.67 7.71 19.02
CA LYS A 285 -8.04 6.36 19.49
C LYS A 285 -6.85 5.40 19.53
N GLY A 286 -5.71 5.81 18.98
CA GLY A 286 -4.49 5.04 18.96
C GLY A 286 -3.52 5.56 17.90
N ILE A 287 -2.57 4.70 17.53
CA ILE A 287 -1.52 5.01 16.54
C ILE A 287 -1.62 4.10 15.31
N GLN A 288 -1.11 4.59 14.18
CA GLN A 288 -0.80 3.76 13.04
C GLN A 288 0.71 3.69 12.86
N VAL A 289 1.26 2.49 12.90
CA VAL A 289 2.70 2.27 12.81
C VAL A 289 3.02 1.28 11.68
N GLY A 290 4.08 1.55 10.93
CA GLY A 290 4.48 0.76 9.76
C GLY A 290 5.90 0.21 9.88
N SER A 291 6.90 1.07 10.13
CA SER A 291 8.33 0.69 10.10
C SER A 291 8.68 -0.41 11.08
N ILE A 292 8.10 -0.39 12.28
CA ILE A 292 8.29 -1.42 13.30
C ILE A 292 7.85 -2.80 12.79
N PHE A 293 6.74 -2.89 12.07
CA PHE A 293 6.25 -4.13 11.49
C PHE A 293 6.95 -4.50 10.17
N ALA A 294 7.36 -3.51 9.36
CA ALA A 294 8.11 -3.76 8.14
C ALA A 294 9.46 -4.45 8.43
N LEU A 295 10.03 -4.21 9.61
CA LEU A 295 11.29 -4.79 10.06
C LEU A 295 11.11 -6.06 10.94
N SER A 296 9.87 -6.51 11.21
CA SER A 296 9.58 -7.77 11.90
C SER A 296 9.77 -8.98 10.99
N GLU A 297 9.95 -10.16 11.58
CA GLU A 297 10.10 -11.42 10.83
C GLU A 297 8.84 -11.80 10.05
N ASP A 298 7.66 -11.30 10.44
CA ASP A 298 6.38 -11.57 9.78
C ASP A 298 6.16 -10.74 8.52
N SER A 299 7.02 -9.76 8.24
CA SER A 299 6.89 -8.90 7.06
C SER A 299 7.32 -9.62 5.78
N GLY A 300 6.79 -9.15 4.65
CA GLY A 300 7.18 -9.62 3.32
C GLY A 300 8.52 -9.06 2.81
N MET A 301 9.28 -8.33 3.62
CA MET A 301 10.58 -7.79 3.22
C MET A 301 11.60 -8.91 3.05
N ASP A 302 12.45 -8.80 2.03
CA ASP A 302 13.58 -9.71 1.84
C ASP A 302 14.39 -9.85 3.15
N PRO A 303 14.65 -11.07 3.64
CA PRO A 303 15.27 -11.29 4.94
C PRO A 303 16.68 -10.69 5.08
N GLU A 304 17.48 -10.68 4.01
CA GLU A 304 18.85 -10.15 4.04
C GLU A 304 18.84 -8.63 4.17
N ILE A 305 18.00 -7.97 3.37
CA ILE A 305 17.83 -6.52 3.43
C ILE A 305 17.22 -6.11 4.78
N ARG A 306 16.23 -6.85 5.27
CA ARG A 306 15.63 -6.60 6.58
C ARG A 306 16.65 -6.66 7.70
N ARG A 307 17.52 -7.70 7.70
CA ARG A 307 18.63 -7.83 8.67
C ARG A 307 19.59 -6.65 8.58
N LYS A 308 19.99 -6.26 7.37
CA LYS A 308 20.87 -5.12 7.13
C LYS A 308 20.28 -3.82 7.68
N ILE A 309 19.00 -3.57 7.43
CA ILE A 309 18.32 -2.38 7.91
C ILE A 309 18.23 -2.37 9.44
N ARG A 310 17.88 -3.50 10.06
CA ARG A 310 17.84 -3.64 11.53
C ARG A 310 19.20 -3.33 12.15
N LYS A 311 20.27 -3.87 11.60
CA LYS A 311 21.64 -3.63 12.07
C LYS A 311 22.00 -2.15 12.00
N LEU A 312 21.78 -1.49 10.86
CA LEU A 312 22.01 -0.06 10.70
C LEU A 312 21.19 0.77 11.69
N GLY A 313 19.90 0.42 11.87
CA GLY A 313 19.02 1.14 12.78
C GLY A 313 19.39 0.94 14.26
N PHE A 314 19.74 -0.29 14.67
CA PHE A 314 20.21 -0.58 16.03
C PHE A 314 21.47 0.22 16.38
N ASN A 315 22.41 0.33 15.44
CA ASN A 315 23.66 1.11 15.60
C ASN A 315 23.45 2.63 15.47
N GLY A 316 22.25 3.11 15.15
CA GLY A 316 21.98 4.53 14.92
C GLY A 316 22.55 5.07 13.60
N GLU A 317 22.91 4.22 12.67
CA GLU A 317 23.51 4.56 11.36
C GLU A 317 22.46 4.72 10.25
N LEU A 318 21.23 4.24 10.48
CA LEU A 318 20.15 4.31 9.51
C LEU A 318 19.68 5.75 9.33
N LYS A 319 19.74 6.23 8.09
CA LYS A 319 19.26 7.56 7.71
C LYS A 319 18.07 7.43 6.78
N VAL A 320 16.98 8.11 7.12
CA VAL A 320 15.80 8.26 6.26
C VAL A 320 15.70 9.72 5.84
N ILE A 321 15.47 9.96 4.57
CA ILE A 321 15.31 11.31 4.02
C ILE A 321 13.95 11.45 3.32
N THR A 322 13.39 12.65 3.33
CA THR A 322 12.25 13.00 2.49
C THR A 322 12.77 13.48 1.14
N ASP A 323 12.76 12.60 0.14
CA ASP A 323 13.21 12.93 -1.22
C ASP A 323 12.06 13.57 -2.01
N MET A 324 12.20 14.86 -2.33
CA MET A 324 11.19 15.67 -3.05
C MET A 324 11.04 15.26 -4.52
N ARG A 325 11.96 14.45 -5.05
CA ARG A 325 12.01 14.04 -6.46
C ARG A 325 11.79 12.55 -6.67
N ALA A 326 11.98 11.69 -5.66
CA ALA A 326 11.96 10.24 -5.84
C ALA A 326 10.69 9.73 -6.53
N SER A 327 9.51 10.21 -6.13
CA SER A 327 8.27 9.70 -6.71
C SER A 327 7.98 10.30 -8.09
N PRO A 328 7.63 9.46 -9.09
CA PRO A 328 7.21 9.93 -10.41
C PRO A 328 5.91 10.74 -10.38
N THR A 329 5.17 10.69 -9.27
CA THR A 329 3.94 11.47 -9.09
C THR A 329 4.18 12.93 -8.70
N GLY A 330 5.44 13.33 -8.43
CA GLY A 330 5.79 14.66 -7.98
C GLY A 330 5.59 14.91 -6.47
N PHE A 331 5.13 13.91 -5.73
CA PHE A 331 4.99 14.00 -4.27
C PHE A 331 6.30 13.60 -3.57
N PRO A 332 6.59 14.18 -2.39
CA PRO A 332 7.70 13.74 -1.56
C PRO A 332 7.58 12.25 -1.22
N PHE A 333 8.72 11.57 -1.13
CA PHE A 333 8.75 10.15 -0.79
C PHE A 333 9.89 9.87 0.18
N LYS A 334 9.61 9.14 1.27
CA LYS A 334 10.62 8.74 2.23
C LYS A 334 11.54 7.67 1.64
N VAL A 335 12.83 7.91 1.67
CA VAL A 335 13.86 6.98 1.19
C VAL A 335 14.86 6.72 2.32
N ALA A 336 15.02 5.46 2.69
CA ALA A 336 16.06 5.03 3.60
C ALA A 336 17.37 4.83 2.82
N ASN A 337 18.47 5.39 3.34
CA ASN A 337 19.79 5.27 2.73
C ASN A 337 20.39 3.90 3.08
N ILE A 338 20.24 2.94 2.18
CA ILE A 338 20.75 1.58 2.36
C ILE A 338 21.76 1.27 1.25
N PRO A 339 22.99 0.87 1.59
CA PRO A 339 24.00 0.46 0.60
C PRO A 339 23.48 -0.68 -0.29
N GLY A 340 23.71 -0.56 -1.60
CA GLY A 340 23.23 -1.52 -2.61
C GLY A 340 21.80 -1.24 -3.10
N THR A 341 21.22 -0.08 -2.80
CA THR A 341 19.89 0.32 -3.27
C THR A 341 19.94 1.59 -4.12
N VAL A 342 18.81 1.96 -4.72
CA VAL A 342 18.69 3.19 -5.52
C VAL A 342 18.87 4.49 -4.70
N SER A 343 19.11 4.39 -3.39
CA SER A 343 19.48 5.52 -2.56
C SER A 343 20.94 5.98 -2.80
N GLU A 344 21.80 5.11 -3.33
CA GLU A 344 23.18 5.45 -3.72
C GLU A 344 23.17 6.10 -5.11
N HIS A 345 23.86 7.22 -5.23
CA HIS A 345 23.90 8.01 -6.47
C HIS A 345 24.44 7.21 -7.65
N ILE A 346 25.49 6.42 -7.47
CA ILE A 346 26.06 5.59 -8.53
C ILE A 346 25.08 4.54 -9.04
N ILE A 347 24.36 3.89 -8.15
CA ILE A 347 23.32 2.90 -8.51
C ILE A 347 22.16 3.60 -9.23
N TYR A 348 21.80 4.80 -8.77
CA TYR A 348 20.77 5.59 -9.41
C TYR A 348 21.14 5.97 -10.85
N GLU A 349 22.38 6.42 -11.11
CA GLU A 349 22.85 6.84 -12.45
C GLU A 349 23.05 5.67 -13.42
N GLU A 350 23.60 4.55 -12.92
CA GLU A 350 23.92 3.37 -13.73
C GLU A 350 22.71 2.48 -14.04
N ARG A 351 21.56 2.69 -13.32
CA ARG A 351 20.40 1.84 -13.53
C ARG A 351 19.81 1.95 -14.92
N GLN A 352 19.34 0.85 -15.45
CA GLN A 352 18.47 0.84 -16.61
C GLN A 352 17.03 1.19 -16.19
N ARG A 353 16.49 2.31 -16.71
CA ARG A 353 15.10 2.68 -16.46
C ARG A 353 14.17 1.72 -17.20
N VAL A 354 13.25 1.09 -16.47
CA VAL A 354 12.25 0.16 -17.00
C VAL A 354 10.89 0.48 -16.41
N CYS A 355 9.86 0.60 -17.24
CA CYS A 355 8.47 0.79 -16.79
C CYS A 355 7.57 -0.32 -17.34
N ASP A 356 7.60 -1.48 -16.69
CA ASP A 356 6.80 -2.66 -17.03
C ASP A 356 5.56 -2.83 -16.14
N GLN A 357 5.48 -2.06 -15.03
CA GLN A 357 4.35 -2.12 -14.10
C GLN A 357 3.21 -1.16 -14.48
N SER A 358 3.55 -0.01 -15.05
CA SER A 358 2.60 1.07 -15.43
C SER A 358 1.62 1.45 -14.31
N ALA A 359 2.05 1.35 -13.02
CA ALA A 359 1.15 1.56 -11.90
C ALA A 359 0.99 3.05 -11.54
N LEU A 360 2.10 3.81 -11.51
CA LEU A 360 2.11 5.25 -11.20
C LEU A 360 2.17 6.12 -12.47
N VAL A 361 1.55 5.68 -13.55
CA VAL A 361 1.46 6.46 -14.79
C VAL A 361 0.43 7.58 -14.68
N SER A 362 0.71 8.69 -15.36
CA SER A 362 -0.30 9.71 -15.63
C SER A 362 -0.96 9.42 -16.97
N LEU A 363 -2.28 9.51 -17.01
CA LEU A 363 -3.06 9.45 -18.24
C LEU A 363 -3.00 10.79 -18.95
N TYR A 364 -2.85 10.78 -20.27
CA TYR A 364 -2.89 12.00 -21.07
C TYR A 364 -3.60 11.76 -22.41
N LYS A 365 -4.16 12.82 -22.97
CA LYS A 365 -4.79 12.78 -24.29
C LYS A 365 -3.71 12.85 -25.38
N ARG A 366 -3.67 11.84 -26.25
CA ARG A 366 -2.81 11.84 -27.44
C ARG A 366 -3.37 12.76 -28.54
N PRO A 367 -2.57 13.14 -29.54
CA PRO A 367 -3.04 13.94 -30.69
C PRO A 367 -4.18 13.29 -31.47
N ASP A 368 -4.22 11.96 -31.52
CA ASP A 368 -5.28 11.16 -32.17
C ASP A 368 -6.56 11.03 -31.32
N GLY A 369 -6.59 11.67 -30.15
CA GLY A 369 -7.71 11.61 -29.21
C GLY A 369 -7.72 10.39 -28.27
N SER A 370 -6.85 9.41 -28.47
CA SER A 370 -6.75 8.24 -27.57
C SER A 370 -6.05 8.57 -26.25
N ILE A 371 -6.21 7.68 -25.25
CA ILE A 371 -5.54 7.80 -23.95
C ILE A 371 -4.13 7.24 -24.05
N GLY A 372 -3.15 8.06 -23.65
CA GLY A 372 -1.76 7.68 -23.46
C GLY A 372 -1.40 7.50 -21.99
N TYR A 373 -0.28 6.80 -21.75
CA TYR A 373 0.26 6.50 -20.41
C TYR A 373 1.72 6.91 -20.38
N ARG A 374 2.10 7.72 -19.40
CA ARG A 374 3.51 8.12 -19.22
C ARG A 374 3.86 8.19 -17.74
N CYS A 375 5.12 7.91 -17.44
CA CYS A 375 5.66 7.94 -16.09
C CYS A 375 7.01 8.68 -16.10
N ALA A 376 7.20 9.63 -15.21
CA ALA A 376 8.45 10.42 -15.15
C ALA A 376 9.68 9.57 -14.76
N SER A 377 9.50 8.32 -14.29
CA SER A 377 10.60 7.37 -14.05
C SER A 377 10.82 6.34 -15.16
N GLU A 378 10.02 6.36 -16.25
CA GLU A 378 10.29 5.53 -17.43
C GLU A 378 11.55 6.01 -18.18
N PRO A 379 12.04 5.29 -19.23
CA PRO A 379 13.12 5.79 -20.08
C PRO A 379 12.87 7.23 -20.51
N VAL A 380 13.88 8.10 -20.34
CA VAL A 380 13.71 9.56 -20.50
C VAL A 380 13.22 9.92 -21.90
N ASP A 381 13.79 9.28 -22.94
CA ASP A 381 13.41 9.53 -24.33
C ASP A 381 11.94 9.15 -24.59
N ASP A 382 11.47 8.07 -23.96
CA ASP A 382 10.07 7.64 -24.06
C ASP A 382 9.15 8.65 -23.38
N TYR A 383 9.52 9.13 -22.18
CA TYR A 383 8.76 10.12 -21.45
C TYR A 383 8.62 11.43 -22.21
N VAL A 384 9.73 11.91 -22.79
CA VAL A 384 9.76 13.15 -23.61
C VAL A 384 8.95 12.96 -24.89
N ARG A 385 9.11 11.82 -25.60
CA ARG A 385 8.32 11.49 -26.79
C ARG A 385 6.81 11.45 -26.51
N LYS A 386 6.41 11.11 -25.30
CA LYS A 386 5.03 11.13 -24.82
C LYS A 386 4.59 12.52 -24.28
N GLY A 387 5.37 13.56 -24.55
CA GLY A 387 5.07 14.95 -24.15
C GLY A 387 5.37 15.28 -22.69
N GLY A 388 6.21 14.49 -22.01
CA GLY A 388 6.79 14.84 -20.72
C GLY A 388 7.93 15.85 -20.88
N LYS A 389 8.22 16.60 -19.80
CA LYS A 389 9.36 17.52 -19.77
C LYS A 389 10.57 16.80 -19.19
N ILE A 390 11.74 16.98 -19.77
CA ILE A 390 12.96 16.31 -19.33
C ILE A 390 13.29 16.59 -17.86
N GLU A 391 13.01 17.80 -17.39
CA GLU A 391 13.24 18.23 -15.99
C GLU A 391 12.38 17.45 -14.99
N ASP A 392 11.21 16.97 -15.43
CA ASP A 392 10.31 16.18 -14.58
C ASP A 392 10.85 14.75 -14.37
N ALA A 393 11.75 14.25 -15.22
CA ALA A 393 12.36 12.94 -15.11
C ALA A 393 13.59 12.92 -14.18
N ASP A 394 14.14 14.09 -13.84
CA ASP A 394 15.31 14.21 -12.99
C ASP A 394 15.02 13.78 -11.55
N GLY A 395 15.90 12.98 -10.95
CA GLY A 395 15.79 12.46 -9.59
C GLY A 395 14.72 11.37 -9.40
N ARG A 396 13.91 11.05 -10.43
CA ARG A 396 12.82 10.08 -10.32
C ARG A 396 13.34 8.65 -10.18
N LYS A 397 12.72 7.90 -9.28
CA LYS A 397 12.99 6.48 -9.02
C LYS A 397 11.76 5.66 -9.37
N CYS A 398 11.94 4.47 -9.92
CA CYS A 398 10.82 3.56 -10.18
C CYS A 398 10.35 2.91 -8.87
N ILE A 399 9.42 3.59 -8.17
CA ILE A 399 8.87 3.10 -6.90
C ILE A 399 8.13 1.78 -7.09
N CYS A 400 7.44 1.59 -8.21
CA CYS A 400 6.67 0.37 -8.48
C CYS A 400 7.56 -0.87 -8.46
N ASN A 401 8.63 -0.88 -9.26
CA ASN A 401 9.57 -1.99 -9.32
C ASN A 401 10.45 -2.08 -8.08
N GLY A 402 10.97 -0.96 -7.62
CA GLY A 402 11.88 -0.93 -6.48
C GLY A 402 11.24 -1.46 -5.19
N LEU A 403 9.94 -1.26 -4.97
CA LEU A 403 9.22 -1.82 -3.82
C LEU A 403 8.92 -3.33 -3.99
N LEU A 404 8.64 -3.81 -5.20
CA LEU A 404 8.50 -5.26 -5.43
C LEU A 404 9.82 -5.98 -5.24
N MET A 405 10.93 -5.39 -5.72
CA MET A 405 12.29 -5.91 -5.48
C MET A 405 12.63 -6.03 -4.00
N LEU A 406 12.17 -5.09 -3.16
CA LEU A 406 12.36 -5.14 -1.71
C LEU A 406 11.71 -6.37 -1.06
N ALA A 407 10.71 -6.96 -1.71
CA ALA A 407 10.04 -8.18 -1.28
C ALA A 407 10.52 -9.44 -2.04
N GLY A 408 11.62 -9.38 -2.78
CA GLY A 408 12.11 -10.50 -3.60
C GLY A 408 11.19 -10.87 -4.77
N LEU A 409 10.30 -9.96 -5.18
CA LEU A 409 9.37 -10.17 -6.30
C LEU A 409 9.95 -9.52 -7.55
N GLN A 410 10.85 -10.24 -8.22
CA GLN A 410 11.60 -9.74 -9.36
C GLN A 410 10.78 -9.61 -10.64
N GLN A 411 11.24 -8.71 -11.52
CA GLN A 411 10.86 -8.69 -12.93
C GLN A 411 11.39 -9.95 -13.67
N VAL A 412 10.73 -10.29 -14.79
CA VAL A 412 10.94 -11.56 -15.49
C VAL A 412 12.38 -11.73 -16.03
N ASP A 413 13.10 -10.65 -16.32
CA ASP A 413 14.36 -10.71 -17.10
C ASP A 413 15.63 -10.31 -16.32
N ASN A 414 15.63 -10.25 -14.99
CA ASN A 414 16.77 -9.82 -14.15
C ASN A 414 17.38 -8.44 -14.51
N VAL A 415 16.83 -7.73 -15.47
CA VAL A 415 17.21 -6.38 -15.87
C VAL A 415 16.17 -5.46 -15.25
N GLY A 416 16.38 -5.04 -14.02
CA GLY A 416 15.37 -4.32 -13.30
C GLY A 416 15.86 -3.06 -12.62
N GLU A 417 14.93 -2.20 -12.31
CA GLU A 417 15.15 -1.08 -11.40
C GLU A 417 15.67 -1.63 -10.06
N PRO A 418 16.70 -1.04 -9.48
CA PRO A 418 17.21 -1.46 -8.18
C PRO A 418 16.16 -1.22 -7.08
N MET A 419 16.26 -1.96 -5.98
CA MET A 419 15.31 -1.82 -4.87
C MET A 419 15.35 -0.43 -4.25
N ILE A 420 14.18 0.00 -3.76
CA ILE A 420 14.01 1.20 -2.95
C ILE A 420 13.46 0.81 -1.58
N VAL A 421 14.03 1.37 -0.53
CA VAL A 421 13.58 1.15 0.85
C VAL A 421 12.86 2.41 1.33
N THR A 422 11.66 2.25 1.86
CA THR A 422 10.92 3.33 2.51
C THR A 422 10.55 2.96 3.94
N LEU A 423 10.84 3.88 4.86
CA LEU A 423 10.55 3.78 6.29
C LEU A 423 10.15 5.17 6.79
N GLY A 424 9.56 5.25 7.99
CA GLY A 424 9.41 6.51 8.72
C GLY A 424 10.75 6.97 9.31
N ASP A 425 10.80 8.23 9.74
CA ASP A 425 12.03 8.85 10.25
C ASP A 425 12.49 8.24 11.58
N ASP A 426 11.54 7.83 12.44
CA ASP A 426 11.84 7.25 13.73
C ASP A 426 12.02 5.73 13.64
N THR A 427 13.23 5.28 13.95
CA THR A 427 13.61 3.86 14.02
C THR A 427 14.20 3.49 15.39
N LYS A 428 14.06 4.36 16.42
CA LYS A 428 14.58 4.14 17.77
C LYS A 428 13.98 2.92 18.46
N PHE A 429 12.79 2.49 18.05
CA PHE A 429 12.19 1.24 18.53
C PHE A 429 13.10 0.03 18.35
N LEU A 430 14.05 0.04 17.38
CA LEU A 430 15.00 -1.04 17.19
C LEU A 430 15.91 -1.23 18.41
N GLN A 431 16.38 -0.12 19.01
CA GLN A 431 17.21 -0.18 20.20
C GLN A 431 16.44 -0.67 21.45
N SER A 432 15.12 -0.55 21.44
CA SER A 432 14.24 -1.04 22.52
C SER A 432 13.80 -2.48 22.32
N LEU A 433 13.64 -2.93 21.06
CA LEU A 433 13.20 -4.26 20.70
C LEU A 433 14.32 -5.29 20.58
N MET A 434 15.55 -4.84 20.32
CA MET A 434 16.69 -5.70 20.04
C MET A 434 17.71 -5.60 21.16
N GLU A 435 18.22 -6.74 21.63
CA GLU A 435 19.30 -6.80 22.63
C GLU A 435 20.67 -6.52 22.03
N ASN A 436 20.85 -6.91 20.77
CA ASN A 436 22.05 -6.69 20.00
C ASN A 436 21.73 -6.53 18.51
N GLN A 437 22.71 -6.16 17.69
CA GLN A 437 22.52 -5.87 16.26
C GLN A 437 22.02 -7.05 15.40
N ASP A 438 22.13 -8.28 15.89
CA ASP A 438 21.75 -9.51 15.19
C ASP A 438 20.42 -10.09 15.71
N SER A 439 19.85 -9.49 16.77
CA SER A 439 18.55 -9.87 17.34
C SER A 439 17.44 -9.74 16.30
N VAL A 440 16.41 -10.59 16.45
CA VAL A 440 15.20 -10.59 15.62
C VAL A 440 13.97 -10.41 16.49
N TYR A 441 12.88 -9.91 15.90
CA TYR A 441 11.60 -9.80 16.57
C TYR A 441 10.44 -10.04 15.59
N GLY A 442 9.34 -10.58 16.10
CA GLY A 442 8.10 -10.75 15.37
C GLY A 442 7.10 -9.62 15.63
N ALA A 443 5.95 -9.70 14.97
CA ALA A 443 4.85 -8.74 15.17
C ALA A 443 4.32 -8.74 16.61
N GLU A 444 4.29 -9.89 17.28
CA GLU A 444 3.88 -10.02 18.69
C GLU A 444 4.83 -9.24 19.61
N ASN A 445 6.15 -9.38 19.45
CA ASN A 445 7.13 -8.61 20.24
C ASN A 445 6.95 -7.10 20.04
N ALA A 446 6.73 -6.66 18.79
CA ALA A 446 6.46 -5.27 18.50
C ALA A 446 5.19 -4.75 19.19
N LEU A 447 4.12 -5.55 19.24
CA LEU A 447 2.88 -5.20 19.91
C LEU A 447 3.04 -5.19 21.43
N ASP A 448 3.73 -6.18 21.99
CA ASP A 448 4.03 -6.19 23.45
C ASP A 448 4.81 -4.94 23.85
N TYR A 449 5.82 -4.57 23.07
CA TYR A 449 6.55 -3.33 23.29
C TYR A 449 5.64 -2.10 23.24
N LEU A 450 4.84 -1.95 22.20
CA LEU A 450 3.95 -0.79 22.04
C LEU A 450 2.93 -0.65 23.17
N PHE A 451 2.48 -1.75 23.75
CA PHE A 451 1.58 -1.78 24.90
C PHE A 451 2.28 -1.78 26.28
N GLY A 452 3.60 -1.51 26.30
CA GLY A 452 4.38 -1.38 27.53
C GLY A 452 4.71 -2.70 28.22
N GLY A 453 4.67 -3.84 27.49
CA GLY A 453 5.14 -5.13 27.97
C GLY A 453 6.66 -5.25 27.93
N ALA A 454 7.23 -6.19 28.73
CA ALA A 454 8.64 -6.51 28.66
C ALA A 454 8.95 -7.18 27.31
N CYS A 455 9.99 -6.72 26.63
CA CYS A 455 10.42 -7.32 25.38
C CYS A 455 11.21 -8.61 25.68
N ILE A 456 10.76 -9.73 25.17
CA ILE A 456 11.50 -11.00 25.19
C ILE A 456 11.88 -11.32 23.74
N THR A 457 13.11 -11.10 23.39
CA THR A 457 13.66 -11.50 22.09
C THR A 457 14.10 -12.97 22.15
N TYR A 458 13.73 -13.75 21.16
CA TYR A 458 14.18 -15.13 21.04
C TYR A 458 15.50 -15.16 20.26
N GLU A 459 16.53 -15.77 20.83
CA GLU A 459 17.69 -16.22 20.06
C GLU A 459 17.26 -17.37 19.15
N LYS A 460 17.62 -17.31 17.87
CA LYS A 460 17.50 -18.42 16.93
C LYS A 460 18.81 -19.15 16.79
#